data_6c3796aec097c8e40f61e5562dc4e36c
#
_entry.id   6c3796aec097c8e40f61e5562dc4e36c
#
_cell.length_a   1.000
_cell.length_b   1.000
_cell.length_c   1.000
_cell.angle_alpha   90.00
_cell.angle_beta   90.00
_cell.angle_gamma   90.00
#
_symmetry.space_group_name_H-M   'P 1'
#
loop_
_entity.id
_entity.type
_entity.pdbx_description
1 polymer ?
#
loop_
_entity_poly.entity_id
_entity_poly.type
_entity_poly.pdbx_seq_one_letter_code
_entity_poly.pdbx_strand_id
1 'polypeptide(L)'
;MGNNEKYSLVSSSRKPRNIKLHNQKLVLSLFRTMTTASVSEISERINLSTTTVSKILAVLQENGLIKSIGKGSSTDEGGKKPELFALNETFKYAIGCYVGADHVKIILMNLKCQKIASKSKWFSQPESLHKSMQELAATVR
;
A
#
# COMPACT_ATOMS: atom_id res chain seq x y z
N MET A 1 24.10 -40.85 0.16
CA MET A 1 23.44 -40.46 -1.10
C MET A 1 22.47 -39.34 -0.76
N GLY A 2 22.88 -38.11 -0.97
CA GLY A 2 22.13 -36.92 -0.63
C GLY A 2 21.41 -36.38 -1.86
N ASN A 3 20.10 -36.30 -1.82
CA ASN A 3 19.30 -35.59 -2.83
C ASN A 3 19.37 -34.09 -2.58
N ASN A 4 20.15 -33.44 -3.37
CA ASN A 4 20.26 -31.98 -3.46
C ASN A 4 19.15 -31.52 -4.43
N GLU A 5 17.92 -31.33 -3.93
CA GLU A 5 16.88 -30.64 -4.71
C GLU A 5 17.23 -29.16 -4.81
N LYS A 6 17.86 -28.81 -5.92
CA LYS A 6 18.01 -27.45 -6.38
C LYS A 6 16.61 -26.87 -6.60
N TYR A 7 16.17 -25.98 -5.70
CA TYR A 7 15.10 -25.03 -6.01
C TYR A 7 15.58 -24.13 -7.15
N SER A 8 15.32 -24.52 -8.37
CA SER A 8 15.46 -23.67 -9.53
C SER A 8 14.42 -22.56 -9.38
N LEU A 9 14.88 -21.38 -8.97
CA LEU A 9 14.12 -20.15 -9.12
C LEU A 9 13.78 -20.01 -10.60
N VAL A 10 12.55 -20.38 -10.96
CA VAL A 10 11.99 -20.16 -12.29
C VAL A 10 12.10 -18.66 -12.55
N SER A 11 13.05 -18.29 -13.39
CA SER A 11 13.16 -16.97 -13.98
C SER A 11 11.92 -16.79 -14.87
N SER A 12 10.82 -16.38 -14.25
CA SER A 12 9.66 -15.93 -15.00
C SER A 12 10.10 -14.69 -15.78
N SER A 13 10.18 -14.82 -17.10
CA SER A 13 10.41 -13.69 -18.01
C SER A 13 9.39 -12.60 -17.63
N ARG A 14 9.89 -11.53 -17.00
CA ARG A 14 9.01 -10.46 -16.48
C ARG A 14 8.39 -9.75 -17.67
N LYS A 15 7.15 -10.10 -18.00
CA LYS A 15 6.39 -9.39 -19.03
C LYS A 15 6.42 -7.90 -18.70
N PRO A 16 6.52 -6.99 -19.71
CA PRO A 16 6.60 -5.54 -19.48
C PRO A 16 5.50 -5.00 -18.56
N ARG A 17 4.31 -5.59 -18.61
CA ARG A 17 3.18 -5.28 -17.72
C ARG A 17 3.49 -5.56 -16.24
N ASN A 18 4.21 -6.65 -15.97
CA ASN A 18 4.56 -7.02 -14.60
C ASN A 18 5.63 -6.09 -14.02
N ILE A 19 6.57 -5.63 -14.87
CA ILE A 19 7.60 -4.65 -14.47
C ILE A 19 6.92 -3.31 -14.13
N LYS A 20 5.99 -2.85 -14.96
CA LYS A 20 5.24 -1.61 -14.71
C LYS A 20 4.49 -1.67 -13.38
N LEU A 21 3.75 -2.75 -13.13
CA LEU A 21 3.00 -2.94 -11.89
C LEU A 21 3.94 -3.04 -10.67
N HIS A 22 5.06 -3.74 -10.82
CA HIS A 22 6.08 -3.83 -9.77
C HIS A 22 6.62 -2.46 -9.39
N ASN A 23 7.01 -1.65 -10.37
CA ASN A 23 7.53 -0.31 -10.15
C ASN A 23 6.48 0.63 -9.53
N GLN A 24 5.21 0.53 -9.92
CA GLN A 24 4.12 1.27 -9.29
C GLN A 24 3.97 0.90 -7.80
N LYS A 25 3.99 -0.40 -7.49
CA LYS A 25 3.95 -0.88 -6.09
C LYS A 25 5.15 -0.40 -5.28
N LEU A 26 6.34 -0.40 -5.89
CA LEU A 26 7.56 0.06 -5.25
C LEU A 26 7.47 1.55 -4.90
N VAL A 27 7.07 2.39 -5.86
CA VAL A 27 6.86 3.83 -5.61
C VAL A 27 5.80 4.06 -4.54
N LEU A 28 4.67 3.36 -4.61
CA LEU A 28 3.60 3.50 -3.62
C LEU A 28 4.05 3.08 -2.21
N SER A 29 4.91 2.06 -2.10
CA SER A 29 5.42 1.59 -0.81
C SER A 29 6.30 2.63 -0.11
N LEU A 30 6.99 3.51 -0.85
CA LEU A 30 7.77 4.61 -0.26
C LEU A 30 6.88 5.59 0.51
N PHE A 31 5.70 5.90 0.00
CA PHE A 31 4.76 6.80 0.66
C PHE A 31 4.17 6.26 1.98
N ARG A 32 4.40 4.99 2.31
CA ARG A 32 4.03 4.46 3.64
C ARG A 32 4.97 4.96 4.73
N THR A 33 6.23 5.20 4.39
CA THR A 33 7.28 5.65 5.32
C THR A 33 7.61 7.13 5.16
N MET A 34 7.43 7.68 3.95
CA MET A 34 7.66 9.10 3.64
C MET A 34 6.34 9.85 3.75
N THR A 35 6.36 10.99 4.44
CA THR A 35 5.19 11.87 4.49
C THR A 35 4.96 12.54 3.13
N THR A 36 6.04 12.98 2.51
CA THR A 36 6.06 13.63 1.19
C THR A 36 7.29 13.19 0.42
N ALA A 37 7.23 13.24 -0.90
CA ALA A 37 8.38 12.99 -1.75
C ALA A 37 8.27 13.74 -3.08
N SER A 38 9.41 14.16 -3.61
CA SER A 38 9.59 14.69 -4.96
C SER A 38 9.95 13.57 -5.95
N VAL A 39 9.87 13.88 -7.26
CA VAL A 39 10.33 12.96 -8.31
C VAL A 39 11.80 12.58 -8.13
N SER A 40 12.66 13.54 -7.79
CA SER A 40 14.12 13.32 -7.60
C SER A 40 14.39 12.36 -6.46
N GLU A 41 13.82 12.62 -5.28
CA GLU A 41 13.98 11.77 -4.10
C GLU A 41 13.52 10.34 -4.32
N ILE A 42 12.41 10.14 -5.03
CA ILE A 42 11.92 8.82 -5.38
C ILE A 42 12.90 8.14 -6.36
N SER A 43 13.33 8.87 -7.41
CA SER A 43 14.25 8.38 -8.44
C SER A 43 15.53 7.83 -7.82
N GLU A 44 16.14 8.58 -6.91
CA GLU A 44 17.36 8.20 -6.18
C GLU A 44 17.15 6.95 -5.31
N ARG A 45 16.03 6.90 -4.55
CA ARG A 45 15.78 5.80 -3.61
C ARG A 45 15.53 4.45 -4.27
N ILE A 46 14.94 4.43 -5.45
CA ILE A 46 14.58 3.18 -6.14
C ILE A 46 15.37 2.93 -7.41
N ASN A 47 16.35 3.78 -7.70
CA ASN A 47 17.22 3.69 -8.88
C ASN A 47 16.42 3.55 -10.19
N LEU A 48 15.41 4.38 -10.37
CA LEU A 48 14.65 4.55 -11.61
C LEU A 48 14.87 5.96 -12.17
N SER A 49 14.81 6.10 -13.50
CA SER A 49 14.90 7.43 -14.11
C SER A 49 13.76 8.36 -13.67
N THR A 50 14.04 9.64 -13.57
CA THR A 50 13.04 10.69 -13.24
C THR A 50 11.86 10.65 -14.18
N THR A 51 12.08 10.38 -15.49
CA THR A 51 11.03 10.20 -16.49
C THR A 51 10.12 9.02 -16.15
N THR A 52 10.68 7.90 -15.73
CA THR A 52 9.90 6.72 -15.32
C THR A 52 9.09 7.01 -14.07
N VAL A 53 9.71 7.63 -13.06
CA VAL A 53 9.04 8.01 -11.81
C VAL A 53 7.90 9.00 -12.08
N SER A 54 8.11 10.03 -12.91
CA SER A 54 7.06 11.00 -13.27
C SER A 54 5.85 10.33 -13.91
N LYS A 55 6.07 9.38 -14.83
CA LYS A 55 4.98 8.61 -15.45
C LYS A 55 4.23 7.75 -14.43
N ILE A 56 4.93 7.16 -13.47
CA ILE A 56 4.31 6.38 -12.38
C ILE A 56 3.48 7.28 -11.47
N LEU A 57 4.03 8.42 -11.05
CA LEU A 57 3.32 9.37 -10.19
C LEU A 57 2.05 9.91 -10.88
N ALA A 58 2.12 10.24 -12.18
CA ALA A 58 0.95 10.65 -12.94
C ALA A 58 -0.17 9.60 -12.89
N VAL A 59 0.16 8.32 -13.10
CA VAL A 59 -0.82 7.22 -13.02
C VAL A 59 -1.36 7.04 -11.60
N LEU A 60 -0.53 7.14 -10.57
CA LEU A 60 -0.97 7.02 -9.19
C LEU A 60 -1.87 8.19 -8.77
N GLN A 61 -1.58 9.39 -9.26
CA GLN A 61 -2.38 10.59 -9.03
C GLN A 61 -3.73 10.53 -9.76
N GLU A 62 -3.74 10.11 -11.02
CA GLU A 62 -4.96 9.88 -11.80
C GLU A 62 -5.88 8.87 -11.14
N ASN A 63 -5.32 7.82 -10.56
CA ASN A 63 -6.06 6.82 -9.77
C ASN A 63 -6.41 7.29 -8.34
N GLY A 64 -6.09 8.52 -7.96
CA GLY A 64 -6.41 9.11 -6.66
C GLY A 64 -5.61 8.55 -5.47
N LEU A 65 -4.58 7.73 -5.70
CA LEU A 65 -3.78 7.10 -4.64
C LEU A 65 -2.78 8.07 -4.00
N ILE A 66 -2.31 9.05 -4.75
CA ILE A 66 -1.46 10.14 -4.27
C ILE A 66 -2.05 11.48 -4.71
N LYS A 67 -1.62 12.56 -4.06
CA LYS A 67 -1.99 13.93 -4.41
C LYS A 67 -0.75 14.83 -4.41
N SER A 68 -0.73 15.83 -5.29
CA SER A 68 0.21 16.92 -5.18
C SER A 68 -0.16 17.81 -3.98
N ILE A 69 0.84 18.18 -3.20
CA ILE A 69 0.68 19.04 -2.02
C ILE A 69 1.40 20.39 -2.20
N GLY A 70 1.80 20.71 -3.42
CA GLY A 70 2.46 21.95 -3.77
C GLY A 70 3.96 21.80 -4.00
N LYS A 71 4.69 22.90 -3.92
CA LYS A 71 6.13 22.95 -4.17
C LYS A 71 6.91 22.92 -2.86
N GLY A 72 8.00 22.15 -2.85
CA GLY A 72 8.97 22.10 -1.76
C GLY A 72 9.86 23.35 -1.68
N SER A 73 10.85 23.32 -0.79
CA SER A 73 11.90 24.31 -0.71
C SER A 73 12.84 24.20 -1.92
N SER A 74 13.42 25.31 -2.37
CA SER A 74 14.54 25.27 -3.31
C SER A 74 15.75 24.63 -2.62
N THR A 75 16.60 23.96 -3.38
CA THR A 75 17.94 23.58 -2.91
C THR A 75 18.80 24.81 -2.69
N ASP A 76 19.82 24.73 -1.82
CA ASP A 76 20.73 25.82 -1.49
C ASP A 76 21.49 26.37 -2.71
N GLU A 77 21.61 25.55 -3.77
CA GLU A 77 22.23 25.91 -5.03
C GLU A 77 21.31 26.71 -5.98
N GLY A 78 20.07 26.99 -5.57
CA GLY A 78 19.05 27.60 -6.40
C GLY A 78 18.46 26.58 -7.41
N GLY A 79 17.30 26.86 -7.94
CA GLY A 79 16.65 26.00 -8.94
C GLY A 79 15.13 26.03 -8.82
N LYS A 80 14.45 25.35 -9.75
CA LYS A 80 13.00 25.21 -9.72
C LYS A 80 12.58 24.36 -8.52
N LYS A 81 11.74 24.93 -7.65
CA LYS A 81 11.18 24.22 -6.51
C LYS A 81 10.51 22.91 -6.97
N PRO A 82 10.88 21.75 -6.41
CA PRO A 82 10.30 20.48 -6.79
C PRO A 82 8.84 20.40 -6.37
N GLU A 83 8.02 19.74 -7.19
CA GLU A 83 6.66 19.39 -6.80
C GLU A 83 6.71 18.22 -5.80
N LEU A 84 5.96 18.33 -4.72
CA LEU A 84 5.85 17.33 -3.67
C LEU A 84 4.55 16.57 -3.78
N PHE A 85 4.63 15.26 -3.60
CA PHE A 85 3.51 14.34 -3.59
C PHE A 85 3.37 13.70 -2.20
N ALA A 86 2.13 13.37 -1.85
CA ALA A 86 1.80 12.64 -0.63
C ALA A 86 0.77 11.54 -0.93
N LEU A 87 0.73 10.51 -0.08
CA LEU A 87 -0.32 9.51 -0.13
C LEU A 87 -1.68 10.17 0.16
N ASN A 88 -2.68 9.85 -0.64
CA ASN A 88 -4.06 10.22 -0.35
C ASN A 88 -4.68 9.21 0.62
N GLU A 89 -4.37 9.37 1.89
CA GLU A 89 -4.60 8.39 2.95
C GLU A 89 -6.05 7.94 3.10
N THR A 90 -6.98 8.87 2.84
CA THR A 90 -8.43 8.66 3.03
C THR A 90 -9.17 8.29 1.74
N PHE A 91 -8.46 8.13 0.63
CA PHE A 91 -9.09 7.81 -0.65
C PHE A 91 -9.69 6.40 -0.68
N LYS A 92 -9.05 5.44 -0.01
CA LYS A 92 -9.52 4.06 0.12
C LYS A 92 -9.21 3.52 1.51
N TYR A 93 -10.00 2.53 1.90
CA TYR A 93 -9.84 1.83 3.16
C TYR A 93 -9.68 0.34 2.92
N ALA A 94 -9.04 -0.34 3.86
CA ALA A 94 -8.93 -1.78 3.89
C ALA A 94 -9.62 -2.31 5.16
N ILE A 95 -10.34 -3.41 5.01
CA ILE A 95 -10.92 -4.13 6.14
C ILE A 95 -10.12 -5.41 6.32
N GLY A 96 -9.55 -5.58 7.51
CA GLY A 96 -8.96 -6.83 7.97
C GLY A 96 -9.94 -7.56 8.87
N CYS A 97 -10.11 -8.86 8.66
CA CYS A 97 -10.91 -9.73 9.52
C CYS A 97 -10.03 -10.85 10.06
N TYR A 98 -10.00 -11.00 11.36
CA TYR A 98 -9.41 -12.15 12.05
C TYR A 98 -10.54 -13.00 12.64
N VAL A 99 -10.49 -14.29 12.37
CA VAL A 99 -11.44 -15.28 12.92
C VAL A 99 -10.65 -16.28 13.75
N GLY A 100 -10.79 -16.20 15.06
CA GLY A 100 -10.21 -17.14 16.02
C GLY A 100 -11.22 -18.17 16.50
N ALA A 101 -10.79 -19.10 17.37
CA ALA A 101 -11.65 -20.11 17.95
C ALA A 101 -12.68 -19.51 18.92
N ASP A 102 -12.35 -18.42 19.58
CA ASP A 102 -13.10 -17.79 20.67
C ASP A 102 -13.54 -16.35 20.37
N HIS A 103 -13.04 -15.74 19.28
CA HIS A 103 -13.42 -14.38 18.92
C HIS A 103 -13.22 -14.07 17.43
N VAL A 104 -13.94 -13.07 16.96
CA VAL A 104 -13.72 -12.40 15.67
C VAL A 104 -13.32 -10.95 15.93
N LYS A 105 -12.35 -10.47 15.16
CA LYS A 105 -11.92 -9.07 15.19
C LYS A 105 -11.93 -8.49 13.78
N ILE A 106 -12.58 -7.33 13.63
CA ILE A 106 -12.57 -6.54 12.39
C ILE A 106 -11.80 -5.25 12.65
N ILE A 107 -10.95 -4.88 11.70
CA ILE A 107 -10.16 -3.65 11.75
C ILE A 107 -10.36 -2.91 10.43
N LEU A 108 -10.72 -1.64 10.51
CA LEU A 108 -10.73 -0.70 9.39
C LEU A 108 -9.43 0.10 9.41
N MET A 109 -8.75 0.15 8.27
CA MET A 109 -7.47 0.86 8.10
C MET A 109 -7.53 1.78 6.88
N ASN A 110 -6.80 2.90 6.94
CA ASN A 110 -6.56 3.76 5.79
C ASN A 110 -5.39 3.22 4.93
N LEU A 111 -5.04 3.93 3.84
CA LEU A 111 -3.94 3.55 2.94
C LEU A 111 -2.55 3.57 3.62
N LYS A 112 -2.38 4.31 4.71
CA LYS A 112 -1.16 4.28 5.56
C LYS A 112 -1.14 3.11 6.55
N CYS A 113 -2.13 2.21 6.52
CA CYS A 113 -2.30 1.14 7.49
C CYS A 113 -2.52 1.64 8.93
N GLN A 114 -2.97 2.87 9.09
CA GLN A 114 -3.40 3.38 10.39
C GLN A 114 -4.80 2.85 10.70
N LYS A 115 -4.96 2.35 11.92
CA LYS A 115 -6.25 1.86 12.40
C LYS A 115 -7.22 3.03 12.56
N ILE A 116 -8.33 3.00 11.83
CA ILE A 116 -9.42 3.97 11.95
C ILE A 116 -10.44 3.51 12.98
N ALA A 117 -10.82 2.22 12.90
CA ALA A 117 -11.76 1.61 13.83
C ALA A 117 -11.47 0.12 14.01
N SER A 118 -11.94 -0.46 15.09
CA SER A 118 -11.94 -1.91 15.28
C SER A 118 -13.11 -2.34 16.14
N LYS A 119 -13.64 -3.54 15.85
CA LYS A 119 -14.66 -4.19 16.64
C LYS A 119 -14.26 -5.64 16.86
N SER A 120 -14.46 -6.14 18.08
CA SER A 120 -14.23 -7.53 18.43
C SER A 120 -15.49 -8.11 19.06
N LYS A 121 -15.75 -9.39 18.79
CA LYS A 121 -16.83 -10.14 19.45
C LYS A 121 -16.29 -11.47 19.92
N TRP A 122 -16.48 -11.77 21.18
CA TRP A 122 -16.10 -13.02 21.85
C TRP A 122 -17.26 -14.00 21.84
N PHE A 123 -16.96 -15.28 21.73
CA PHE A 123 -17.94 -16.37 21.71
C PHE A 123 -17.77 -17.28 22.89
N SER A 124 -18.86 -17.63 23.52
CA SER A 124 -18.87 -18.59 24.62
C SER A 124 -19.00 -20.05 24.10
N GLN A 125 -19.41 -20.24 22.85
CA GLN A 125 -19.61 -21.55 22.23
C GLN A 125 -19.37 -21.53 20.72
N PRO A 126 -18.85 -22.61 20.09
CA PRO A 126 -18.55 -22.67 18.65
C PRO A 126 -19.74 -22.44 17.72
N GLU A 127 -20.95 -22.83 18.15
CA GLU A 127 -22.19 -22.68 17.34
C GLU A 127 -22.57 -21.21 17.08
N SER A 128 -22.04 -20.29 17.89
CA SER A 128 -22.32 -18.88 17.75
C SER A 128 -21.49 -18.19 16.63
N LEU A 129 -20.48 -18.86 16.06
CA LEU A 129 -19.58 -18.28 15.05
C LEU A 129 -20.34 -17.88 13.78
N HIS A 130 -21.19 -18.77 13.25
CA HIS A 130 -21.96 -18.48 12.02
C HIS A 130 -22.91 -17.30 12.20
N LYS A 131 -23.66 -17.28 13.30
CA LYS A 131 -24.59 -16.19 13.66
C LYS A 131 -23.85 -14.85 13.83
N SER A 132 -22.70 -14.89 14.49
CA SER A 132 -21.87 -13.69 14.73
C SER A 132 -21.23 -13.17 13.46
N MET A 133 -20.87 -14.02 12.51
CA MET A 133 -20.39 -13.57 11.20
C MET A 133 -21.50 -12.90 10.39
N GLN A 134 -22.74 -13.37 10.46
CA GLN A 134 -23.89 -12.71 9.83
C GLN A 134 -24.15 -11.33 10.45
N GLU A 135 -24.10 -11.19 11.78
CA GLU A 135 -24.27 -9.92 12.48
C GLU A 135 -23.14 -8.93 12.16
N LEU A 136 -21.90 -9.42 12.04
CA LEU A 136 -20.75 -8.59 11.65
C LEU A 136 -20.86 -8.12 10.20
N ALA A 137 -21.30 -8.97 9.28
CA ALA A 137 -21.54 -8.61 7.89
C ALA A 137 -22.64 -7.54 7.76
N ALA A 138 -23.65 -7.59 8.61
CA ALA A 138 -24.71 -6.57 8.65
C ALA A 138 -24.22 -5.21 9.20
N THR A 139 -23.15 -5.20 10.00
CA THR A 139 -22.60 -3.96 10.62
C THR A 139 -21.67 -3.19 9.67
N VAL A 140 -21.21 -3.82 8.57
CA VAL A 140 -20.28 -3.23 7.57
C VAL A 140 -21.03 -2.61 6.38
N ARG A 141 -22.35 -2.69 6.35
CA ARG A 141 -23.21 -1.94 5.42
C ARG A 141 -23.54 -0.58 5.96
#